data_a596dab73bcea40b9d2ce8282817e198
#
_entry.id   a596dab73bcea40b9d2ce8282817e198
#
_cell.length_a   1.000
_cell.length_b   1.000
_cell.length_c   1.000
_cell.angle_alpha   90.00
_cell.angle_beta   90.00
_cell.angle_gamma   90.00
#
_symmetry.space_group_name_H-M   'P 1'
#
loop_
_entity.id
_entity.type
_entity.pdbx_description
1 polymer ?
#
loop_
_entity_poly.entity_id
_entity_poly.type
_entity_poly.pdbx_seq_one_letter_code
_entity_poly.pdbx_strand_id
1 'polypeptide(L)'
;MTDIKSMTQQELARFLKELGEPAFRAKQVFTWLHRGVTSFEEMTNLSKPLREKLAERCFITAPTVARKQESRLDGTIKYLWELSDGNCIETVLMQYHHGNTVCISSQVGCRMGCAFCASTIAGKVRDLRPSELLDQVLFTQLDSGREISNIVLMGIGEPLDNTENVLRFLELVNHPDGMNIGMRHISLSTCGVVPGIDALAEKQLQLTLSVSLHAPDSETRSRIMPVNRAYDVELLFDACHRYFEKTGRRISFEYAMIDGVNDNDWQADLIAKKLRGMPGHVNLIPLNDVVESPYKPSRRVAAFQKRLESHGVTATVRRSLGGDIDASCGQLRRKAMEEQGRSSLS
;
A
#
# COMPACT_ATOMS: atom_id res chain seq x y z
N MET A 1 -18.10 -4.50 -19.89
CA MET A 1 -18.82 -4.44 -18.59
C MET A 1 -18.07 -3.48 -17.66
N THR A 2 -18.77 -2.73 -16.83
CA THR A 2 -18.23 -1.71 -15.95
C THR A 2 -17.92 -2.28 -14.57
N ASP A 3 -16.77 -1.95 -14.00
CA ASP A 3 -16.43 -2.25 -12.61
C ASP A 3 -17.22 -1.33 -11.67
N ILE A 4 -18.34 -1.86 -11.16
CA ILE A 4 -19.27 -1.06 -10.36
C ILE A 4 -18.72 -0.69 -8.98
N LYS A 5 -17.82 -1.51 -8.41
CA LYS A 5 -17.23 -1.27 -7.08
C LYS A 5 -16.18 -0.14 -7.10
N SER A 6 -15.64 0.19 -8.28
CA SER A 6 -14.75 1.35 -8.45
C SER A 6 -15.48 2.70 -8.58
N MET A 7 -16.82 2.69 -8.66
CA MET A 7 -17.61 3.91 -8.76
C MET A 7 -17.81 4.58 -7.40
N THR A 8 -17.73 5.91 -7.36
CA THR A 8 -18.23 6.69 -6.23
C THR A 8 -19.76 6.61 -6.14
N GLN A 9 -20.33 6.96 -5.00
CA GLN A 9 -21.77 7.00 -4.83
C GLN A 9 -22.45 7.98 -5.81
N GLN A 10 -21.76 9.08 -6.16
CA GLN A 10 -22.25 10.05 -7.15
C GLN A 10 -22.24 9.48 -8.57
N GLU A 11 -21.20 8.74 -8.94
CA GLU A 11 -21.11 8.05 -10.23
C GLU A 11 -22.15 6.96 -10.34
N LEU A 12 -22.37 6.18 -9.26
CA LEU A 12 -23.45 5.21 -9.18
C LEU A 12 -24.84 5.86 -9.38
N ALA A 13 -25.06 7.03 -8.77
CA ALA A 13 -26.32 7.75 -8.95
C ALA A 13 -26.56 8.16 -10.41
N ARG A 14 -25.53 8.63 -11.11
CA ARG A 14 -25.58 8.96 -12.53
C ARG A 14 -25.81 7.72 -13.38
N PHE A 15 -25.06 6.66 -13.14
CA PHE A 15 -25.18 5.40 -13.84
C PHE A 15 -26.57 4.76 -13.68
N LEU A 16 -27.11 4.74 -12.47
CA LEU A 16 -28.48 4.22 -12.21
C LEU A 16 -29.55 5.06 -12.88
N LYS A 17 -29.39 6.39 -12.94
CA LYS A 17 -30.30 7.27 -13.69
C LYS A 17 -30.33 6.92 -15.18
N GLU A 18 -29.19 6.60 -15.78
CA GLU A 18 -29.10 6.14 -17.19
C GLU A 18 -29.82 4.79 -17.40
N LEU A 19 -29.92 3.95 -16.34
CA LEU A 19 -30.70 2.71 -16.36
C LEU A 19 -32.20 2.91 -16.09
N GLY A 20 -32.64 4.16 -15.91
CA GLY A 20 -34.02 4.50 -15.57
C GLY A 20 -34.40 4.28 -14.10
N GLU A 21 -33.39 4.17 -13.22
CA GLU A 21 -33.58 3.92 -11.79
C GLU A 21 -33.44 5.18 -10.94
N PRO A 22 -34.17 5.30 -9.81
CA PRO A 22 -34.05 6.45 -8.92
C PRO A 22 -32.67 6.58 -8.28
N ALA A 23 -32.17 7.81 -8.13
CA ALA A 23 -30.84 8.11 -7.60
C ALA A 23 -30.57 7.58 -6.17
N PHE A 24 -31.62 7.48 -5.32
CA PHE A 24 -31.47 6.93 -3.97
C PHE A 24 -31.00 5.46 -3.95
N ARG A 25 -31.21 4.72 -5.03
CA ARG A 25 -30.71 3.34 -5.18
C ARG A 25 -29.18 3.27 -5.13
N ALA A 26 -28.48 4.36 -5.48
CA ALA A 26 -27.03 4.41 -5.44
C ALA A 26 -26.48 4.12 -4.04
N LYS A 27 -27.10 4.70 -3.00
CA LYS A 27 -26.71 4.40 -1.61
C LYS A 27 -26.90 2.92 -1.26
N GLN A 28 -27.99 2.32 -1.71
CA GLN A 28 -28.26 0.90 -1.45
C GLN A 28 -27.23 0.00 -2.13
N VAL A 29 -26.95 0.23 -3.41
CA VAL A 29 -25.93 -0.52 -4.17
C VAL A 29 -24.55 -0.33 -3.53
N PHE A 30 -24.17 0.92 -3.25
CA PHE A 30 -22.87 1.26 -2.64
C PHE A 30 -22.67 0.53 -1.29
N THR A 31 -23.67 0.56 -0.43
CA THR A 31 -23.60 -0.12 0.88
C THR A 31 -23.47 -1.65 0.72
N TRP A 32 -24.15 -2.26 -0.25
CA TRP A 32 -23.99 -3.69 -0.53
C TRP A 32 -22.57 -4.04 -1.00
N LEU A 33 -22.02 -3.26 -1.94
CA LEU A 33 -20.66 -3.47 -2.46
C LEU A 33 -19.62 -3.38 -1.34
N HIS A 34 -19.79 -2.45 -0.40
CA HIS A 34 -18.90 -2.27 0.76
C HIS A 34 -19.16 -3.26 1.92
N ARG A 35 -20.19 -4.12 1.81
CA ARG A 35 -20.39 -5.28 2.69
C ARG A 35 -19.75 -6.56 2.16
N GLY A 36 -19.19 -6.51 0.95
CA GLY A 36 -18.46 -7.63 0.37
C GLY A 36 -19.29 -8.63 -0.41
N VAL A 37 -20.46 -8.21 -0.93
CA VAL A 37 -21.21 -9.07 -1.87
C VAL A 37 -20.37 -9.36 -3.10
N THR A 38 -20.51 -10.56 -3.61
CA THR A 38 -19.79 -11.06 -4.79
C THR A 38 -20.71 -11.22 -6.00
N SER A 39 -22.03 -11.14 -5.78
CA SER A 39 -23.04 -11.21 -6.84
C SER A 39 -24.17 -10.20 -6.61
N PHE A 40 -24.87 -9.82 -7.69
CA PHE A 40 -26.02 -8.92 -7.60
C PHE A 40 -27.24 -9.59 -6.96
N GLU A 41 -27.33 -10.92 -6.97
CA GLU A 41 -28.41 -11.68 -6.31
C GLU A 41 -28.43 -11.46 -4.81
N GLU A 42 -27.29 -11.25 -4.18
CA GLU A 42 -27.17 -10.98 -2.75
C GLU A 42 -27.82 -9.66 -2.32
N MET A 43 -28.01 -8.71 -3.26
CA MET A 43 -28.60 -7.39 -2.99
C MET A 43 -30.13 -7.48 -2.83
N THR A 44 -30.60 -8.17 -1.80
CA THR A 44 -31.99 -8.60 -1.62
C THR A 44 -33.02 -7.47 -1.48
N ASN A 45 -32.62 -6.26 -1.12
CA ASN A 45 -33.48 -5.08 -1.05
C ASN A 45 -33.61 -4.33 -2.39
N LEU A 46 -32.93 -4.81 -3.45
CA LEU A 46 -33.13 -4.34 -4.82
C LEU A 46 -34.12 -5.24 -5.56
N SER A 47 -34.91 -4.64 -6.44
CA SER A 47 -35.83 -5.41 -7.29
C SER A 47 -35.06 -6.36 -8.21
N LYS A 48 -35.68 -7.53 -8.54
CA LYS A 48 -35.09 -8.51 -9.45
C LYS A 48 -34.70 -7.88 -10.80
N PRO A 49 -35.58 -7.08 -11.46
CA PRO A 49 -35.23 -6.44 -12.74
C PRO A 49 -34.00 -5.51 -12.63
N LEU A 50 -33.83 -4.81 -11.50
CA LEU A 50 -32.63 -3.97 -11.31
C LEU A 50 -31.37 -4.81 -11.17
N ARG A 51 -31.41 -5.90 -10.40
CA ARG A 51 -30.27 -6.82 -10.26
C ARG A 51 -29.86 -7.44 -11.61
N GLU A 52 -30.81 -7.81 -12.43
CA GLU A 52 -30.57 -8.33 -13.79
C GLU A 52 -29.93 -7.27 -14.69
N LYS A 53 -30.47 -6.03 -14.72
CA LYS A 53 -29.88 -4.90 -15.46
C LYS A 53 -28.43 -4.64 -15.03
N LEU A 54 -28.14 -4.70 -13.72
CA LEU A 54 -26.79 -4.52 -13.20
C LEU A 54 -25.86 -5.65 -13.65
N ALA A 55 -26.29 -6.91 -13.58
CA ALA A 55 -25.53 -8.07 -14.01
C ALA A 55 -25.20 -8.06 -15.52
N GLU A 56 -26.08 -7.51 -16.36
CA GLU A 56 -25.82 -7.35 -17.80
C GLU A 56 -24.77 -6.29 -18.13
N ARG A 57 -24.68 -5.22 -17.31
CA ARG A 57 -23.85 -4.04 -17.60
C ARG A 57 -22.57 -3.96 -16.78
N CYS A 58 -22.56 -4.57 -15.61
CA CYS A 58 -21.51 -4.43 -14.61
C CYS A 58 -20.92 -5.77 -14.17
N PHE A 59 -19.79 -5.71 -13.52
CA PHE A 59 -19.23 -6.81 -12.75
C PHE A 59 -18.80 -6.32 -11.36
N ILE A 60 -18.74 -7.25 -10.41
CA ILE A 60 -18.25 -7.03 -9.05
C ILE A 60 -16.93 -7.77 -8.93
N THR A 61 -15.86 -7.06 -8.52
CA THR A 61 -14.59 -7.71 -8.19
C THR A 61 -14.71 -8.47 -6.87
N ALA A 62 -14.10 -9.65 -6.81
CA ALA A 62 -13.95 -10.41 -5.58
C ALA A 62 -12.69 -11.28 -5.72
N PRO A 63 -11.64 -11.05 -4.91
CA PRO A 63 -10.47 -11.91 -4.94
C PRO A 63 -10.75 -13.22 -4.20
N THR A 64 -10.04 -14.28 -4.59
CA THR A 64 -10.06 -15.56 -3.87
C THR A 64 -8.78 -15.77 -3.09
N VAL A 65 -8.86 -16.50 -1.97
CA VAL A 65 -7.67 -16.81 -1.15
C VAL A 65 -6.89 -17.93 -1.83
N ALA A 66 -5.80 -17.61 -2.52
CA ALA A 66 -4.88 -18.61 -3.06
C ALA A 66 -4.01 -19.23 -1.96
N ARG A 67 -3.60 -18.42 -0.96
CA ARG A 67 -2.84 -18.89 0.21
C ARG A 67 -3.05 -17.98 1.39
N LYS A 68 -3.14 -18.59 2.60
CA LYS A 68 -3.21 -17.88 3.88
C LYS A 68 -2.19 -18.48 4.85
N GLN A 69 -1.41 -17.62 5.49
CA GLN A 69 -0.46 -18.00 6.53
C GLN A 69 -0.71 -17.16 7.78
N GLU A 70 -0.79 -17.78 8.93
CA GLU A 70 -0.97 -17.09 10.21
C GLU A 70 0.21 -17.37 11.13
N SER A 71 0.83 -16.30 11.63
CA SER A 71 1.96 -16.36 12.56
C SER A 71 1.51 -16.91 13.91
N ARG A 72 2.26 -17.89 14.41
CA ARG A 72 2.08 -18.42 15.76
C ARG A 72 2.73 -17.53 16.83
N LEU A 73 3.58 -16.58 16.43
CA LEU A 73 4.31 -15.71 17.33
C LEU A 73 3.52 -14.46 17.73
N ASP A 74 2.76 -13.89 16.78
CA ASP A 74 2.13 -12.58 16.97
C ASP A 74 0.76 -12.42 16.31
N GLY A 75 0.23 -13.48 15.69
CA GLY A 75 -1.09 -13.47 15.05
C GLY A 75 -1.17 -12.66 13.75
N THR A 76 -0.03 -12.26 13.16
CA THR A 76 0.04 -11.67 11.83
C THR A 76 -0.48 -12.66 10.80
N ILE A 77 -1.34 -12.20 9.88
CA ILE A 77 -1.86 -13.03 8.79
C ILE A 77 -1.36 -12.49 7.45
N LYS A 78 -0.79 -13.35 6.63
CA LYS A 78 -0.37 -13.05 5.27
C LYS A 78 -1.28 -13.76 4.28
N TYR A 79 -1.90 -12.99 3.40
CA TYR A 79 -2.75 -13.47 2.32
C TYR A 79 -2.03 -13.36 0.98
N LEU A 80 -2.20 -14.37 0.15
CA LEU A 80 -2.02 -14.32 -1.29
C LEU A 80 -3.41 -14.37 -1.92
N TRP A 81 -3.83 -13.27 -2.50
CA TRP A 81 -5.11 -13.14 -3.19
C TRP A 81 -4.93 -13.39 -4.68
N GLU A 82 -5.76 -14.24 -5.25
CA GLU A 82 -5.90 -14.41 -6.70
C GLU A 82 -6.99 -13.47 -7.21
N LEU A 83 -6.64 -12.68 -8.22
CA LEU A 83 -7.53 -11.74 -8.90
C LEU A 83 -8.25 -12.43 -10.07
N SER A 84 -9.32 -11.80 -10.58
CA SER A 84 -10.14 -12.35 -11.66
C SER A 84 -9.40 -12.64 -12.98
N ASP A 85 -8.20 -12.09 -13.16
CA ASP A 85 -7.33 -12.31 -14.32
C ASP A 85 -6.22 -13.34 -14.05
N GLY A 86 -6.27 -14.05 -12.92
CA GLY A 86 -5.29 -15.04 -12.50
C GLY A 86 -4.00 -14.46 -11.90
N ASN A 87 -3.85 -13.14 -11.84
CA ASN A 87 -2.73 -12.53 -11.15
C ASN A 87 -2.90 -12.62 -9.63
N CYS A 88 -1.77 -12.68 -8.92
CA CYS A 88 -1.75 -12.72 -7.47
C CYS A 88 -1.15 -11.45 -6.86
N ILE A 89 -1.70 -11.04 -5.72
CA ILE A 89 -1.21 -9.92 -4.90
C ILE A 89 -1.13 -10.33 -3.44
N GLU A 90 -0.29 -9.65 -2.67
CA GLU A 90 -0.11 -9.92 -1.25
C GLU A 90 -0.73 -8.84 -0.37
N THR A 91 -1.30 -9.29 0.74
CA THR A 91 -1.83 -8.43 1.81
C THR A 91 -1.41 -9.01 3.16
N VAL A 92 -1.02 -8.15 4.09
CA VAL A 92 -0.62 -8.57 5.45
C VAL A 92 -1.49 -7.88 6.48
N LEU A 93 -2.16 -8.66 7.33
CA LEU A 93 -2.91 -8.18 8.47
C LEU A 93 -2.03 -8.27 9.72
N MET A 94 -1.75 -7.15 10.35
CA MET A 94 -0.93 -7.01 11.54
C MET A 94 -1.78 -6.55 12.71
N GLN A 95 -1.55 -7.15 13.88
CA GLN A 95 -2.23 -6.76 15.10
C GLN A 95 -1.33 -5.89 15.98
N TYR A 96 -1.83 -4.71 16.32
CA TYR A 96 -1.18 -3.78 17.25
C TYR A 96 -2.09 -3.47 18.43
N HIS A 97 -1.55 -2.95 19.52
CA HIS A 97 -2.33 -2.52 20.68
C HIS A 97 -3.34 -1.40 20.36
N HIS A 98 -3.10 -0.64 19.29
CA HIS A 98 -3.95 0.46 18.82
C HIS A 98 -4.89 0.06 17.68
N GLY A 99 -5.06 -1.22 17.40
CA GLY A 99 -5.96 -1.76 16.38
C GLY A 99 -5.26 -2.59 15.31
N ASN A 100 -6.05 -3.14 14.40
CA ASN A 100 -5.55 -3.96 13.30
C ASN A 100 -5.15 -3.09 12.12
N THR A 101 -3.97 -3.33 11.59
CA THR A 101 -3.43 -2.64 10.42
C THR A 101 -3.32 -3.60 9.25
N VAL A 102 -3.88 -3.24 8.11
CA VAL A 102 -3.71 -3.99 6.87
C VAL A 102 -2.69 -3.31 5.96
N CYS A 103 -1.70 -4.08 5.50
CA CYS A 103 -0.75 -3.67 4.46
C CYS A 103 -1.25 -4.18 3.11
N ILE A 104 -1.53 -3.27 2.18
CA ILE A 104 -2.10 -3.59 0.87
C ILE A 104 -1.12 -3.29 -0.26
N SER A 105 -1.26 -4.04 -1.36
CA SER A 105 -0.56 -3.85 -2.62
C SER A 105 -1.27 -2.82 -3.50
N SER A 106 -0.52 -2.07 -4.32
CA SER A 106 -1.06 -1.08 -5.25
C SER A 106 -0.95 -1.48 -6.73
N GLN A 107 -0.14 -2.49 -7.03
CA GLN A 107 0.13 -2.98 -8.38
C GLN A 107 0.32 -4.50 -8.38
N VAL A 108 0.18 -5.13 -9.53
CA VAL A 108 0.67 -6.47 -9.79
C VAL A 108 2.13 -6.36 -10.24
N GLY A 109 3.06 -6.63 -9.32
CA GLY A 109 4.50 -6.38 -9.51
C GLY A 109 4.87 -4.90 -9.36
N CYS A 110 6.15 -4.58 -9.57
CA CYS A 110 6.67 -3.22 -9.42
C CYS A 110 7.81 -2.97 -10.42
N ARG A 111 7.83 -1.80 -11.05
CA ARG A 111 8.88 -1.43 -12.01
C ARG A 111 10.01 -0.57 -11.42
N MET A 112 9.95 -0.24 -10.13
CA MET A 112 10.89 0.72 -9.52
C MET A 112 12.32 0.18 -9.39
N GLY A 113 12.51 -1.14 -9.40
CA GLY A 113 13.84 -1.77 -9.46
C GLY A 113 14.68 -1.63 -8.20
N CYS A 114 14.06 -1.39 -7.02
CA CYS A 114 14.80 -1.31 -5.76
C CYS A 114 15.57 -2.61 -5.49
N ALA A 115 16.90 -2.53 -5.33
CA ALA A 115 17.79 -3.67 -5.33
C ALA A 115 17.66 -4.62 -4.11
N PHE A 116 16.94 -4.18 -3.08
CA PHE A 116 16.65 -4.94 -1.86
C PHE A 116 15.20 -5.45 -1.79
N CYS A 117 14.37 -5.23 -2.83
CA CYS A 117 12.93 -5.51 -2.81
C CYS A 117 12.57 -6.65 -3.77
N ALA A 118 12.03 -7.73 -3.24
CA ALA A 118 11.59 -8.90 -4.02
C ALA A 118 10.45 -8.58 -5.01
N SER A 119 9.62 -7.57 -4.72
CA SER A 119 8.48 -7.18 -5.59
C SER A 119 8.90 -6.68 -6.97
N THR A 120 10.17 -6.30 -7.17
CA THR A 120 10.66 -5.75 -8.43
C THR A 120 11.19 -6.82 -9.40
N ILE A 121 11.45 -8.05 -8.91
CA ILE A 121 12.11 -9.12 -9.68
C ILE A 121 11.31 -9.50 -10.93
N ALA A 122 9.99 -9.63 -10.79
CA ALA A 122 9.08 -9.99 -11.88
C ALA A 122 8.62 -8.79 -12.74
N GLY A 123 9.07 -7.57 -12.42
CA GLY A 123 8.59 -6.34 -13.06
C GLY A 123 7.14 -6.02 -12.73
N LYS A 124 6.59 -4.97 -13.38
CA LYS A 124 5.19 -4.55 -13.28
C LYS A 124 4.37 -5.21 -14.38
N VAL A 125 3.27 -5.84 -14.02
CA VAL A 125 2.27 -6.38 -14.95
C VAL A 125 1.21 -5.32 -15.25
N ARG A 126 0.53 -4.80 -14.19
CA ARG A 126 -0.49 -3.77 -14.30
C ARG A 126 -0.75 -3.04 -12.98
N ASP A 127 -1.46 -1.94 -13.07
CA ASP A 127 -2.03 -1.26 -11.93
C ASP A 127 -3.23 -2.02 -11.37
N LEU A 128 -3.43 -1.94 -10.04
CA LEU A 128 -4.67 -2.40 -9.42
C LEU A 128 -5.76 -1.35 -9.60
N ARG A 129 -6.99 -1.82 -9.84
CA ARG A 129 -8.19 -0.98 -9.89
C ARG A 129 -8.57 -0.48 -8.49
N PRO A 130 -9.35 0.58 -8.37
CA PRO A 130 -9.85 1.06 -7.08
C PRO A 130 -10.60 -0.02 -6.29
N SER A 131 -11.41 -0.84 -6.97
CA SER A 131 -12.10 -1.98 -6.38
C SER A 131 -11.16 -3.05 -5.83
N GLU A 132 -10.08 -3.39 -6.56
CA GLU A 132 -9.09 -4.39 -6.13
C GLU A 132 -8.25 -3.89 -4.94
N LEU A 133 -8.03 -2.58 -4.83
CA LEU A 133 -7.43 -1.96 -3.63
C LEU A 133 -8.37 -2.07 -2.43
N LEU A 134 -9.66 -1.74 -2.63
CA LEU A 134 -10.69 -1.83 -1.61
C LEU A 134 -10.92 -3.28 -1.15
N ASP A 135 -10.92 -4.22 -2.08
CA ASP A 135 -11.15 -5.63 -1.84
C ASP A 135 -10.10 -6.23 -0.90
N GLN A 136 -8.84 -5.82 -0.99
CA GLN A 136 -7.81 -6.27 -0.06
C GLN A 136 -8.17 -5.94 1.40
N VAL A 137 -8.70 -4.75 1.65
CA VAL A 137 -9.14 -4.33 3.00
C VAL A 137 -10.39 -5.10 3.40
N LEU A 138 -11.40 -5.09 2.54
CA LEU A 138 -12.72 -5.65 2.80
C LEU A 138 -12.68 -7.16 3.02
N PHE A 139 -12.07 -7.91 2.10
CA PHE A 139 -12.01 -9.37 2.20
C PHE A 139 -11.04 -9.86 3.27
N THR A 140 -9.98 -9.08 3.59
CA THR A 140 -9.16 -9.37 4.77
C THR A 140 -9.96 -9.22 6.06
N GLN A 141 -10.81 -8.19 6.17
CA GLN A 141 -11.70 -8.02 7.32
C GLN A 141 -12.71 -9.16 7.43
N LEU A 142 -13.36 -9.53 6.32
CA LEU A 142 -14.38 -10.59 6.28
C LEU A 142 -13.79 -11.96 6.61
N ASP A 143 -12.64 -12.33 6.01
CA ASP A 143 -12.01 -13.65 6.21
C ASP A 143 -11.39 -13.78 7.61
N SER A 144 -10.79 -12.71 8.14
CA SER A 144 -10.17 -12.75 9.48
C SER A 144 -11.16 -12.56 10.61
N GLY A 145 -12.34 -11.99 10.37
CA GLY A 145 -13.29 -11.55 11.38
C GLY A 145 -12.77 -10.41 12.26
N ARG A 146 -11.66 -9.75 11.87
CA ARG A 146 -11.02 -8.66 12.62
C ARG A 146 -11.31 -7.32 11.96
N GLU A 147 -11.86 -6.37 12.70
CA GLU A 147 -12.10 -5.01 12.21
C GLU A 147 -10.77 -4.33 11.85
N ILE A 148 -10.69 -3.76 10.64
CA ILE A 148 -9.50 -3.03 10.17
C ILE A 148 -9.60 -1.58 10.60
N SER A 149 -8.64 -1.15 11.42
CA SER A 149 -8.55 0.24 11.92
C SER A 149 -7.61 1.11 11.09
N ASN A 150 -6.57 0.52 10.51
CA ASN A 150 -5.52 1.27 9.80
C ASN A 150 -5.12 0.58 8.50
N ILE A 151 -4.72 1.38 7.51
CA ILE A 151 -4.27 0.91 6.20
C ILE A 151 -2.87 1.46 5.91
N VAL A 152 -1.97 0.62 5.45
CA VAL A 152 -0.68 1.06 4.91
C VAL A 152 -0.52 0.56 3.47
N LEU A 153 -0.28 1.47 2.53
CA LEU A 153 0.03 1.15 1.13
C LEU A 153 1.54 0.92 1.01
N MET A 154 2.00 -0.22 1.55
CA MET A 154 3.42 -0.61 1.62
C MET A 154 3.65 -2.04 1.09
N GLY A 155 2.65 -2.62 0.41
CA GLY A 155 2.74 -3.92 -0.25
C GLY A 155 3.43 -3.85 -1.61
N ILE A 156 3.03 -4.70 -2.53
CA ILE A 156 3.59 -4.77 -3.89
C ILE A 156 3.17 -3.54 -4.70
N GLY A 157 4.13 -2.88 -5.35
CA GLY A 157 3.90 -1.75 -6.25
C GLY A 157 4.31 -0.41 -5.67
N GLU A 158 4.24 0.61 -6.51
CA GLU A 158 4.43 2.02 -6.17
C GLU A 158 3.08 2.74 -6.25
N PRO A 159 2.51 3.18 -5.12
CA PRO A 159 1.18 3.81 -5.13
C PRO A 159 1.10 5.07 -6.00
N LEU A 160 2.16 5.87 -6.05
CA LEU A 160 2.18 7.09 -6.87
C LEU A 160 2.54 6.86 -8.35
N ASP A 161 2.79 5.61 -8.75
CA ASP A 161 2.80 5.16 -10.15
C ASP A 161 1.40 4.69 -10.61
N ASN A 162 0.47 4.53 -9.64
CA ASN A 162 -0.95 4.21 -9.81
C ASN A 162 -1.85 5.29 -9.18
N THR A 163 -1.46 6.56 -9.29
CA THR A 163 -2.02 7.68 -8.52
C THR A 163 -3.54 7.82 -8.65
N GLU A 164 -4.09 7.75 -9.86
CA GLU A 164 -5.54 7.95 -10.08
C GLU A 164 -6.38 6.88 -9.37
N ASN A 165 -6.01 5.60 -9.51
CA ASN A 165 -6.72 4.51 -8.85
C ASN A 165 -6.56 4.55 -7.33
N VAL A 166 -5.38 4.92 -6.84
CA VAL A 166 -5.11 5.07 -5.41
C VAL A 166 -5.94 6.22 -4.82
N LEU A 167 -6.00 7.37 -5.47
CA LEU A 167 -6.84 8.50 -5.04
C LEU A 167 -8.33 8.11 -5.01
N ARG A 168 -8.79 7.37 -6.02
CA ARG A 168 -10.16 6.84 -6.05
C ARG A 168 -10.42 5.85 -4.91
N PHE A 169 -9.49 4.94 -4.65
CA PHE A 169 -9.58 4.03 -3.50
C PHE A 169 -9.69 4.79 -2.17
N LEU A 170 -8.88 5.84 -1.98
CA LEU A 170 -8.93 6.66 -0.77
C LEU A 170 -10.31 7.31 -0.57
N GLU A 171 -10.94 7.79 -1.65
CA GLU A 171 -12.30 8.32 -1.63
C GLU A 171 -13.32 7.24 -1.21
N LEU A 172 -13.22 6.04 -1.80
CA LEU A 172 -14.15 4.93 -1.54
C LEU A 172 -14.03 4.40 -0.11
N VAL A 173 -12.81 4.14 0.37
CA VAL A 173 -12.57 3.53 1.69
C VAL A 173 -12.93 4.47 2.85
N ASN A 174 -12.84 5.79 2.61
CA ASN A 174 -13.17 6.82 3.60
C ASN A 174 -14.67 7.18 3.62
N HIS A 175 -15.45 6.72 2.63
CA HIS A 175 -16.85 7.11 2.50
C HIS A 175 -17.70 6.62 3.69
N PRO A 176 -18.55 7.50 4.30
CA PRO A 176 -19.32 7.17 5.51
C PRO A 176 -20.37 6.06 5.32
N ASP A 177 -20.89 5.85 4.11
CA ASP A 177 -21.79 4.73 3.78
C ASP A 177 -21.04 3.45 3.38
N GLY A 178 -19.69 3.49 3.38
CA GLY A 178 -18.79 2.37 3.09
C GLY A 178 -18.05 1.88 4.33
N MET A 179 -16.74 1.63 4.20
CA MET A 179 -15.88 1.16 5.31
C MET A 179 -15.58 2.28 6.33
N ASN A 180 -15.73 3.54 5.96
CA ASN A 180 -15.56 4.70 6.82
C ASN A 180 -14.22 4.79 7.56
N ILE A 181 -13.14 4.34 6.91
CA ILE A 181 -11.80 4.43 7.49
C ILE A 181 -11.26 5.84 7.26
N GLY A 182 -11.04 6.59 8.34
CA GLY A 182 -10.59 7.98 8.29
C GLY A 182 -9.19 8.13 7.70
N MET A 183 -8.93 9.23 6.96
CA MET A 183 -7.64 9.49 6.30
C MET A 183 -6.44 9.46 7.26
N ARG A 184 -6.61 9.85 8.54
CA ARG A 184 -5.54 9.80 9.54
C ARG A 184 -5.09 8.39 9.92
N HIS A 185 -5.90 7.39 9.57
CA HIS A 185 -5.61 5.97 9.75
C HIS A 185 -4.97 5.33 8.51
N ILE A 186 -4.65 6.14 7.49
CA ILE A 186 -4.06 5.67 6.24
C ILE A 186 -2.65 6.23 6.10
N SER A 187 -1.68 5.35 5.81
CA SER A 187 -0.32 5.72 5.41
C SER A 187 -0.07 5.30 3.97
N LEU A 188 0.30 6.26 3.13
CA LEU A 188 0.68 6.05 1.75
C LEU A 188 2.18 6.12 1.64
N SER A 189 2.83 5.03 1.20
CA SER A 189 4.27 5.00 0.97
C SER A 189 4.60 5.28 -0.49
N THR A 190 5.72 5.94 -0.74
CA THR A 190 6.26 6.15 -2.08
C THR A 190 7.78 6.04 -2.09
N CYS A 191 8.32 5.48 -3.16
CA CYS A 191 9.78 5.48 -3.40
C CYS A 191 10.30 6.86 -3.86
N GLY A 192 9.43 7.88 -3.97
CA GLY A 192 9.80 9.24 -4.32
C GLY A 192 9.46 9.61 -5.77
N VAL A 193 8.28 9.24 -6.24
CA VAL A 193 7.73 9.72 -7.51
C VAL A 193 7.26 11.17 -7.32
N VAL A 194 8.15 12.12 -7.58
CA VAL A 194 7.96 13.55 -7.29
C VAL A 194 6.65 14.12 -7.86
N PRO A 195 6.27 13.90 -9.13
CA PRO A 195 5.00 14.39 -9.64
C PRO A 195 3.77 13.84 -8.89
N GLY A 196 3.87 12.59 -8.40
CA GLY A 196 2.83 11.98 -7.58
C GLY A 196 2.72 12.61 -6.19
N ILE A 197 3.85 12.96 -5.57
CA ILE A 197 3.88 13.69 -4.28
C ILE A 197 3.22 15.06 -4.45
N ASP A 198 3.56 15.80 -5.50
CA ASP A 198 2.97 17.12 -5.79
C ASP A 198 1.45 17.00 -6.05
N ALA A 199 1.02 16.00 -6.84
CA ALA A 199 -0.40 15.73 -7.08
C ALA A 199 -1.17 15.38 -5.79
N LEU A 200 -0.54 14.60 -4.88
CA LEU A 200 -1.11 14.27 -3.59
C LEU A 200 -1.22 15.50 -2.67
N ALA A 201 -0.23 16.40 -2.71
CA ALA A 201 -0.23 17.64 -1.95
C ALA A 201 -1.41 18.55 -2.31
N GLU A 202 -1.77 18.63 -3.62
CA GLU A 202 -2.94 19.39 -4.08
C GLU A 202 -4.28 18.88 -3.50
N LYS A 203 -4.36 17.60 -3.15
CA LYS A 203 -5.57 17.01 -2.56
C LYS A 203 -5.75 17.34 -1.08
N GLN A 204 -4.71 17.82 -0.39
CA GLN A 204 -4.69 18.20 1.03
C GLN A 204 -5.32 17.13 1.95
N LEU A 205 -5.12 15.85 1.62
CA LEU A 205 -5.62 14.74 2.40
C LEU A 205 -4.90 14.64 3.74
N GLN A 206 -5.64 14.25 4.79
CA GLN A 206 -5.10 14.14 6.15
C GLN A 206 -4.40 12.79 6.42
N LEU A 207 -3.95 12.09 5.38
CA LEU A 207 -3.20 10.86 5.49
C LEU A 207 -1.74 11.10 5.93
N THR A 208 -1.02 10.05 6.28
CA THR A 208 0.43 10.09 6.50
C THR A 208 1.15 9.75 5.21
N LEU A 209 1.99 10.66 4.72
CA LEU A 209 2.93 10.37 3.64
C LEU A 209 4.17 9.69 4.23
N SER A 210 4.50 8.50 3.74
CA SER A 210 5.72 7.76 4.05
C SER A 210 6.63 7.76 2.82
N VAL A 211 7.85 8.27 2.96
CA VAL A 211 8.81 8.36 1.86
C VAL A 211 9.91 7.32 2.07
N SER A 212 10.03 6.37 1.17
CA SER A 212 11.13 5.41 1.11
C SER A 212 12.42 6.13 0.72
N LEU A 213 13.13 6.67 1.72
CA LEU A 213 14.37 7.42 1.53
C LEU A 213 15.55 6.48 1.28
N HIS A 214 15.81 5.57 2.19
CA HIS A 214 16.84 4.53 2.23
C HIS A 214 18.28 4.98 2.01
N ALA A 215 18.53 6.17 1.49
CA ALA A 215 19.83 6.84 1.51
C ALA A 215 19.65 8.37 1.37
N PRO A 216 20.42 9.19 2.10
CA PRO A 216 20.29 10.65 2.08
C PRO A 216 21.12 11.33 0.99
N ASP A 217 21.94 10.58 0.28
CA ASP A 217 22.80 11.02 -0.82
C ASP A 217 22.45 10.34 -2.13
N SER A 218 22.61 11.05 -3.25
CA SER A 218 22.22 10.56 -4.57
C SER A 218 23.07 9.39 -5.08
N GLU A 219 24.32 9.28 -4.68
CA GLU A 219 25.21 8.20 -5.11
C GLU A 219 24.74 6.87 -4.52
N THR A 220 24.61 6.80 -3.20
CA THR A 220 24.12 5.59 -2.51
C THR A 220 22.70 5.27 -2.93
N ARG A 221 21.84 6.30 -3.01
CA ARG A 221 20.42 6.10 -3.37
C ARG A 221 20.26 5.57 -4.78
N SER A 222 21.00 6.08 -5.76
CA SER A 222 20.94 5.61 -7.15
C SER A 222 21.39 4.15 -7.31
N ARG A 223 22.28 3.68 -6.44
CA ARG A 223 22.74 2.30 -6.41
C ARG A 223 21.68 1.32 -5.92
N ILE A 224 20.90 1.70 -4.91
CA ILE A 224 19.90 0.82 -4.28
C ILE A 224 18.47 1.10 -4.75
N MET A 225 18.18 2.30 -5.26
CA MET A 225 16.87 2.76 -5.73
C MET A 225 16.99 3.49 -7.07
N PRO A 226 16.79 2.82 -8.21
CA PRO A 226 16.95 3.41 -9.54
C PRO A 226 16.05 4.63 -9.82
N VAL A 227 14.92 4.78 -9.11
CA VAL A 227 14.04 5.96 -9.20
C VAL A 227 14.79 7.27 -8.94
N ASN A 228 15.89 7.23 -8.17
CA ASN A 228 16.73 8.39 -7.91
C ASN A 228 17.39 9.00 -9.17
N ARG A 229 17.49 8.22 -10.26
CA ARG A 229 18.00 8.72 -11.55
C ARG A 229 17.00 9.66 -12.23
N ALA A 230 15.70 9.48 -11.97
CA ALA A 230 14.65 10.34 -12.48
C ALA A 230 14.35 11.50 -11.50
N TYR A 231 14.38 11.21 -10.22
CA TYR A 231 14.08 12.15 -9.13
C TYR A 231 15.16 11.97 -8.07
N ASP A 232 16.20 12.80 -8.14
CA ASP A 232 17.30 12.73 -7.19
C ASP A 232 16.85 13.10 -5.77
N VAL A 233 17.74 12.91 -4.82
CA VAL A 233 17.41 13.11 -3.41
C VAL A 233 17.09 14.57 -3.09
N GLU A 234 17.68 15.55 -3.81
CA GLU A 234 17.38 16.96 -3.60
C GLU A 234 15.96 17.29 -4.09
N LEU A 235 15.61 16.88 -5.32
CA LEU A 235 14.25 17.03 -5.85
C LEU A 235 13.20 16.35 -4.96
N LEU A 236 13.55 15.20 -4.38
CA LEU A 236 12.67 14.49 -3.44
C LEU A 236 12.43 15.30 -2.18
N PHE A 237 13.48 15.85 -1.55
CA PHE A 237 13.32 16.68 -0.36
C PHE A 237 12.56 17.98 -0.65
N ASP A 238 12.80 18.61 -1.80
CA ASP A 238 12.04 19.77 -2.25
C ASP A 238 10.54 19.45 -2.39
N ALA A 239 10.20 18.30 -2.95
CA ALA A 239 8.82 17.84 -3.02
C ALA A 239 8.22 17.57 -1.63
N CYS A 240 8.99 17.02 -0.71
CA CYS A 240 8.57 16.82 0.68
C CYS A 240 8.31 18.16 1.40
N HIS A 241 9.15 19.16 1.18
CA HIS A 241 8.93 20.51 1.72
C HIS A 241 7.64 21.12 1.17
N ARG A 242 7.42 21.09 -0.14
CA ARG A 242 6.16 21.56 -0.76
C ARG A 242 4.93 20.83 -0.22
N TYR A 243 5.03 19.49 -0.05
CA TYR A 243 3.96 18.69 0.54
C TYR A 243 3.65 19.14 1.97
N PHE A 244 4.67 19.33 2.80
CA PHE A 244 4.51 19.82 4.17
C PHE A 244 3.91 21.22 4.23
N GLU A 245 4.39 22.16 3.42
CA GLU A 245 3.86 23.54 3.33
C GLU A 245 2.37 23.57 2.99
N LYS A 246 1.93 22.71 2.05
CA LYS A 246 0.53 22.65 1.62
C LYS A 246 -0.40 21.94 2.60
N THR A 247 0.10 20.90 3.26
CA THR A 247 -0.75 20.00 4.07
C THR A 247 -0.61 20.19 5.57
N GLY A 248 0.48 20.77 6.03
CA GLY A 248 0.86 20.84 7.45
C GLY A 248 1.16 19.47 8.08
N ARG A 249 1.25 18.40 7.25
CA ARG A 249 1.37 17.02 7.74
C ARG A 249 2.83 16.60 7.85
N ARG A 250 3.19 16.01 9.01
CA ARG A 250 4.49 15.38 9.22
C ARG A 250 4.68 14.23 8.24
N ILE A 251 5.88 14.13 7.67
CA ILE A 251 6.28 13.03 6.77
C ILE A 251 7.05 11.97 7.57
N SER A 252 6.80 10.69 7.27
CA SER A 252 7.59 9.56 7.73
C SER A 252 8.62 9.19 6.67
N PHE A 253 9.89 9.08 7.05
CA PHE A 253 10.97 8.64 6.16
C PHE A 253 11.33 7.20 6.52
N GLU A 254 11.02 6.29 5.62
CA GLU A 254 11.35 4.87 5.76
C GLU A 254 12.82 4.66 5.38
N TYR A 255 13.57 3.96 6.23
CA TYR A 255 15.00 3.77 6.06
C TYR A 255 15.41 2.33 6.36
N ALA A 256 15.51 1.48 5.33
CA ALA A 256 16.02 0.12 5.45
C ALA A 256 17.52 0.18 5.75
N MET A 257 17.93 -0.42 6.88
CA MET A 257 19.30 -0.39 7.37
C MET A 257 20.13 -1.53 6.73
N ILE A 258 21.00 -1.16 5.79
CA ILE A 258 21.83 -2.08 4.99
C ILE A 258 23.28 -1.97 5.43
N ASP A 259 23.86 -3.10 5.87
CA ASP A 259 25.24 -3.19 6.38
C ASP A 259 26.27 -2.66 5.39
N GLY A 260 27.10 -1.72 5.83
CA GLY A 260 28.18 -1.10 5.04
C GLY A 260 27.73 -0.27 3.84
N VAL A 261 26.43 -0.01 3.68
CA VAL A 261 25.88 0.73 2.54
C VAL A 261 25.31 2.08 2.96
N ASN A 262 24.38 2.08 3.90
CA ASN A 262 23.64 3.28 4.30
C ASN A 262 23.58 3.49 5.82
N ASP A 263 24.45 2.86 6.58
CA ASP A 263 24.44 2.80 8.05
C ASP A 263 25.58 3.57 8.72
N ASN A 264 26.23 4.48 7.99
CA ASN A 264 27.32 5.30 8.52
C ASN A 264 26.81 6.57 9.22
N ASP A 265 27.59 7.07 10.20
CA ASP A 265 27.22 8.23 11.00
C ASP A 265 27.01 9.50 10.16
N TRP A 266 27.85 9.72 9.13
CA TRP A 266 27.68 10.88 8.23
C TRP A 266 26.34 10.87 7.48
N GLN A 267 25.78 9.71 7.23
CA GLN A 267 24.45 9.59 6.58
C GLN A 267 23.33 10.00 7.56
N ALA A 268 23.44 9.64 8.85
CA ALA A 268 22.53 10.15 9.87
C ALA A 268 22.63 11.68 10.01
N ASP A 269 23.86 12.23 9.99
CA ASP A 269 24.08 13.67 10.04
C ASP A 269 23.47 14.38 8.82
N LEU A 270 23.60 13.79 7.63
CA LEU A 270 23.03 14.34 6.40
C LEU A 270 21.49 14.29 6.40
N ILE A 271 20.87 13.21 6.92
CA ILE A 271 19.43 13.15 7.13
C ILE A 271 18.97 14.29 8.04
N ALA A 272 19.64 14.45 9.19
CA ALA A 272 19.30 15.49 10.14
C ALA A 272 19.42 16.90 9.52
N LYS A 273 20.44 17.12 8.69
CA LYS A 273 20.61 18.38 7.96
C LYS A 273 19.45 18.63 6.99
N LYS A 274 19.04 17.61 6.21
CA LYS A 274 17.97 17.71 5.21
C LYS A 274 16.58 17.89 5.81
N LEU A 275 16.36 17.41 7.03
CA LEU A 275 15.09 17.55 7.76
C LEU A 275 14.94 18.90 8.48
N ARG A 276 15.93 19.80 8.44
CA ARG A 276 15.82 21.12 9.08
C ARG A 276 14.66 21.91 8.51
N GLY A 277 13.80 22.44 9.40
CA GLY A 277 12.64 23.25 9.01
C GLY A 277 11.41 22.44 8.59
N MET A 278 11.49 21.11 8.51
CA MET A 278 10.38 20.24 8.22
C MET A 278 10.24 19.18 9.34
N PRO A 279 9.06 19.05 9.98
CA PRO A 279 8.84 17.98 10.95
C PRO A 279 8.83 16.63 10.23
N GLY A 280 9.90 15.89 10.41
CA GLY A 280 10.11 14.54 9.89
C GLY A 280 10.21 13.52 11.02
N HIS A 281 9.91 12.27 10.69
CA HIS A 281 10.12 11.10 11.52
C HIS A 281 10.88 10.07 10.69
N VAL A 282 11.94 9.48 11.23
CA VAL A 282 12.69 8.44 10.53
C VAL A 282 12.31 7.07 11.12
N ASN A 283 11.78 6.20 10.29
CA ASN A 283 11.45 4.83 10.66
C ASN A 283 12.54 3.88 10.16
N LEU A 284 13.41 3.44 11.07
CA LEU A 284 14.49 2.53 10.77
C LEU A 284 13.96 1.10 10.64
N ILE A 285 14.17 0.50 9.50
CA ILE A 285 13.69 -0.84 9.18
C ILE A 285 14.89 -1.80 9.17
N PRO A 286 15.00 -2.73 10.12
CA PRO A 286 15.95 -3.83 9.98
C PRO A 286 15.67 -4.57 8.67
N LEU A 287 16.70 -4.70 7.82
CA LEU A 287 16.53 -5.39 6.54
C LEU A 287 16.23 -6.85 6.79
N ASN A 288 15.20 -7.38 6.14
CA ASN A 288 14.93 -8.82 6.16
C ASN A 288 15.86 -9.54 5.17
N ASP A 289 16.32 -10.73 5.53
CA ASP A 289 17.13 -11.56 4.64
C ASP A 289 16.27 -11.97 3.43
N VAL A 290 16.65 -11.51 2.25
CA VAL A 290 16.10 -11.93 0.96
C VAL A 290 17.16 -12.76 0.25
N VAL A 291 16.85 -14.02 -0.04
CA VAL A 291 17.82 -15.02 -0.58
C VAL A 291 18.56 -14.50 -1.83
N GLU A 292 17.90 -13.68 -2.64
CA GLU A 292 18.44 -13.14 -3.89
C GLU A 292 19.11 -11.77 -3.75
N SER A 293 19.02 -11.15 -2.57
CA SER A 293 19.65 -9.86 -2.31
C SER A 293 21.08 -10.05 -1.84
N PRO A 294 22.06 -9.32 -2.38
CA PRO A 294 23.42 -9.34 -1.87
C PRO A 294 23.55 -8.56 -0.56
N TYR A 295 22.50 -7.84 -0.16
CA TYR A 295 22.50 -6.95 0.99
C TYR A 295 22.21 -7.71 2.29
N LYS A 296 22.86 -7.26 3.37
CA LYS A 296 22.70 -7.82 4.71
C LYS A 296 22.14 -6.79 5.67
N PRO A 297 21.41 -7.22 6.73
CA PRO A 297 20.92 -6.33 7.76
C PRO A 297 22.08 -5.68 8.54
N SER A 298 21.99 -4.37 8.75
CA SER A 298 22.96 -3.62 9.53
C SER A 298 22.91 -3.98 11.00
N ARG A 299 24.08 -4.07 11.64
CA ARG A 299 24.23 -4.20 13.09
C ARG A 299 24.24 -2.85 13.81
N ARG A 300 24.20 -1.74 13.07
CA ARG A 300 24.34 -0.37 13.61
C ARG A 300 23.02 0.34 13.86
N VAL A 301 21.87 -0.34 13.75
CA VAL A 301 20.52 0.28 13.87
C VAL A 301 20.41 1.15 15.13
N ALA A 302 20.79 0.63 16.30
CA ALA A 302 20.70 1.38 17.57
C ALA A 302 21.68 2.56 17.64
N ALA A 303 22.88 2.44 17.07
CA ALA A 303 23.85 3.53 17.02
C ALA A 303 23.37 4.64 16.07
N PHE A 304 22.84 4.26 14.90
CA PHE A 304 22.28 5.17 13.91
C PHE A 304 21.06 5.93 14.46
N GLN A 305 20.17 5.23 15.18
CA GLN A 305 19.04 5.86 15.88
C GLN A 305 19.51 6.94 16.87
N LYS A 306 20.44 6.59 17.77
CA LYS A 306 20.99 7.53 18.74
C LYS A 306 21.65 8.74 18.05
N ARG A 307 22.31 8.54 16.90
CA ARG A 307 22.90 9.62 16.13
C ARG A 307 21.85 10.58 15.60
N LEU A 308 20.76 10.09 15.02
CA LEU A 308 19.63 10.92 14.60
C LEU A 308 19.00 11.69 15.76
N GLU A 309 18.76 11.00 16.89
CA GLU A 309 18.19 11.61 18.09
C GLU A 309 19.10 12.71 18.68
N SER A 310 20.43 12.55 18.62
CA SER A 310 21.39 13.57 19.06
C SER A 310 21.32 14.87 18.25
N HIS A 311 20.77 14.79 17.03
CA HIS A 311 20.47 15.94 16.18
C HIS A 311 19.03 16.44 16.29
N GLY A 312 18.24 15.90 17.24
CA GLY A 312 16.84 16.28 17.45
C GLY A 312 15.86 15.66 16.44
N VAL A 313 16.28 14.66 15.66
CA VAL A 313 15.41 13.94 14.73
C VAL A 313 14.73 12.79 15.47
N THR A 314 13.41 12.75 15.46
CA THR A 314 12.65 11.61 16.00
C THR A 314 12.88 10.38 15.14
N ALA A 315 13.42 9.32 15.73
CA ALA A 315 13.67 8.05 15.04
C ALA A 315 13.09 6.87 15.82
N THR A 316 12.48 5.91 15.12
CA THR A 316 11.97 4.67 15.69
C THR A 316 12.51 3.48 14.92
N VAL A 317 12.65 2.35 15.61
CA VAL A 317 12.98 1.07 14.97
C VAL A 317 11.70 0.29 14.76
N ARG A 318 11.45 -0.09 13.51
CA ARG A 318 10.26 -0.86 13.13
C ARG A 318 10.30 -2.25 13.78
N ARG A 319 9.21 -2.60 14.46
CA ARG A 319 9.03 -3.95 14.98
C ARG A 319 8.82 -4.95 13.84
N SER A 320 9.59 -6.01 13.80
CA SER A 320 9.35 -7.14 12.89
C SER A 320 8.17 -7.97 13.39
N LEU A 321 7.23 -8.25 12.50
CA LEU A 321 6.05 -9.09 12.75
C LEU A 321 6.01 -10.22 11.71
N GLY A 322 5.42 -11.37 12.10
CA GLY A 322 5.27 -12.52 11.21
C GLY A 322 6.60 -13.15 10.77
N GLY A 323 7.62 -13.14 11.62
CA GLY A 323 8.95 -13.69 11.28
C GLY A 323 8.97 -15.18 10.95
N ASP A 324 7.95 -15.91 11.38
CA ASP A 324 7.77 -17.35 11.14
C ASP A 324 7.00 -17.68 9.85
N ILE A 325 6.42 -16.68 9.19
CA ILE A 325 5.58 -16.83 7.99
C ILE A 325 6.10 -16.07 6.78
N ASP A 326 7.36 -15.67 6.75
CA ASP A 326 7.92 -14.83 5.68
C ASP A 326 7.00 -13.62 5.37
N ALA A 327 6.60 -12.86 6.40
CA ALA A 327 5.70 -11.69 6.24
C ALA A 327 6.36 -10.50 5.53
N SER A 328 7.56 -10.68 5.02
CA SER A 328 8.30 -9.70 4.23
C SER A 328 7.70 -9.54 2.83
N CYS A 329 7.72 -8.30 2.31
CA CYS A 329 7.10 -7.95 1.04
C CYS A 329 7.59 -8.84 -0.13
N GLY A 330 6.67 -9.32 -0.97
CA GLY A 330 6.94 -9.97 -2.25
C GLY A 330 7.34 -11.44 -2.22
N GLN A 331 7.72 -12.00 -1.05
CA GLN A 331 8.24 -13.37 -0.96
C GLN A 331 7.19 -14.43 -1.28
N LEU A 332 5.96 -14.28 -0.79
CA LEU A 332 4.90 -15.28 -0.95
C LEU A 332 4.48 -15.45 -2.42
N ARG A 333 4.28 -14.34 -3.14
CA ARG A 333 3.95 -14.37 -4.58
C ARG A 333 4.94 -15.17 -5.39
N ARG A 334 6.23 -15.02 -5.14
CA ARG A 334 7.27 -15.73 -5.85
C ARG A 334 7.16 -17.25 -5.65
N LYS A 335 7.00 -17.70 -4.41
CA LYS A 335 6.85 -19.13 -4.08
C LYS A 335 5.65 -19.75 -4.79
N ALA A 336 4.51 -19.07 -4.85
CA ALA A 336 3.31 -19.56 -5.54
C ALA A 336 3.52 -19.67 -7.07
N MET A 337 4.20 -18.70 -7.69
CA MET A 337 4.51 -18.75 -9.14
C MET A 337 5.48 -19.90 -9.48
N GLU A 338 6.46 -20.20 -8.63
CA GLU A 338 7.37 -21.34 -8.81
C GLU A 338 6.64 -22.69 -8.71
N GLU A 339 5.68 -22.81 -7.79
CA GLU A 339 4.84 -24.00 -7.65
C GLU A 339 3.92 -24.21 -8.88
N GLN A 340 3.31 -23.14 -9.40
CA GLN A 340 2.48 -23.20 -10.62
C GLN A 340 3.29 -23.50 -11.89
N GLY A 341 4.50 -22.93 -12.01
CA GLY A 341 5.41 -23.21 -13.13
C GLY A 341 5.90 -24.66 -13.17
N ARG A 342 6.07 -25.31 -12.02
CA ARG A 342 6.43 -26.72 -11.92
C ARG A 342 5.28 -27.66 -12.26
N SER A 343 4.04 -27.31 -11.95
CA SER A 343 2.86 -28.11 -12.29
C SER A 343 2.49 -28.04 -13.79
N SER A 344 2.93 -26.99 -14.49
CA SER A 344 2.72 -26.85 -15.95
C SER A 344 3.83 -27.52 -16.79
N LEU A 345 4.91 -28.00 -16.15
CA LEU A 345 6.01 -28.71 -16.81
C LEU A 345 6.04 -30.22 -16.46
N SER A 346 5.08 -30.70 -15.71
CA SER A 346 4.85 -32.12 -15.38
C SER A 346 3.58 -32.62 -16.09
#